data_c1079ee52df86abee4342a07114097f6
#
_entry.id   c1079ee52df86abee4342a07114097f6
#
_cell.length_a   1.000
_cell.length_b   1.000
_cell.length_c   1.000
_cell.angle_alpha   90.00
_cell.angle_beta   90.00
_cell.angle_gamma   90.00
#
_symmetry.space_group_name_H-M   'P 1'
#
loop_
_entity.id
_entity.type
_entity.pdbx_description
1 polymer ?
#
loop_
_entity_poly.entity_id
_entity_poly.type
_entity_poly.pdbx_seq_one_letter_code
_entity_poly.pdbx_strand_id
1 'polypeptide(L)'
;HCVAGDATGIILGAVVTFHLGLPNGLDIIIEYIAAFVVGLFVFQALFMRSMFGGSYFTAVKKTFFSETVSMNFVMVGMIPVMAILRAKMPGGDDPAGLMFWGISSLATIAGGLTAYPVNSWLVGSGLKHGMMSASTAKPVEVGMPGMEGMPGMDMLHEEKK
;
A
#
# COMPACT_ATOMS: atom_id res chain seq x y z
N HIS A 1 2.53 -3.02 -3.07
CA HIS A 1 2.56 -1.57 -2.91
C HIS A 1 2.07 -1.06 -1.55
N CYS A 2 1.22 -1.79 -0.81
CA CYS A 2 0.88 -1.40 0.56
C CYS A 2 2.12 -1.39 1.46
N VAL A 3 2.88 -2.50 1.49
CA VAL A 3 4.14 -2.58 2.25
C VAL A 3 5.12 -1.46 1.87
N ALA A 4 5.20 -1.09 0.59
CA ALA A 4 6.06 0.01 0.14
C ALA A 4 5.58 1.37 0.68
N GLY A 5 4.28 1.60 0.71
CA GLY A 5 3.68 2.80 1.28
C GLY A 5 3.93 2.92 2.78
N ASP A 6 3.64 1.84 3.51
CA ASP A 6 3.85 1.76 4.94
C ASP A 6 5.33 1.93 5.32
N ALA A 7 6.23 1.21 4.62
CA ALA A 7 7.68 1.34 4.83
C ALA A 7 8.19 2.76 4.54
N THR A 8 7.71 3.40 3.48
CA THR A 8 8.07 4.78 3.17
C THR A 8 7.61 5.72 4.29
N GLY A 9 6.39 5.54 4.79
CA GLY A 9 5.85 6.33 5.89
C GLY A 9 6.64 6.14 7.19
N ILE A 10 7.02 4.91 7.54
CA ILE A 10 7.84 4.59 8.71
C ILE A 10 9.21 5.26 8.59
N ILE A 11 9.87 5.14 7.45
CA ILE A 11 11.19 5.75 7.23
C ILE A 11 11.10 7.28 7.35
N LEU A 12 10.09 7.91 6.76
CA LEU A 12 9.86 9.35 6.89
C LEU A 12 9.59 9.74 8.35
N GLY A 13 8.75 8.97 9.05
CA GLY A 13 8.49 9.16 10.48
C GLY A 13 9.78 9.06 11.30
N ALA A 14 10.59 8.02 11.07
CA ALA A 14 11.86 7.82 11.77
C ALA A 14 12.86 8.97 11.53
N VAL A 15 12.95 9.50 10.32
CA VAL A 15 13.78 10.68 10.02
C VAL A 15 13.30 11.90 10.81
N VAL A 16 11.99 12.13 10.86
CA VAL A 16 11.41 13.26 11.60
C VAL A 16 11.64 13.11 13.10
N THR A 17 11.37 11.94 13.66
CA THR A 17 11.53 11.70 15.11
C THR A 17 12.99 11.76 15.56
N PHE A 18 13.92 11.30 14.72
CA PHE A 18 15.36 11.44 14.96
C PHE A 18 15.79 12.90 15.09
N HIS A 19 15.34 13.76 14.15
CA HIS A 19 15.68 15.19 14.19
C HIS A 19 15.00 15.94 15.33
N LEU A 20 13.86 15.46 15.81
CA LEU A 20 13.16 16.05 16.96
C LEU A 20 13.68 15.54 18.30
N GLY A 21 14.55 14.53 18.32
CA GLY A 21 15.12 13.95 19.55
C GLY A 21 14.04 13.36 20.48
N LEU A 22 13.01 12.74 19.93
CA LEU A 22 11.89 12.22 20.70
C LEU A 22 12.27 10.93 21.45
N PRO A 23 11.67 10.68 22.63
CA PRO A 23 11.91 9.45 23.38
C PRO A 23 11.30 8.25 22.66
N ASN A 24 11.95 7.08 22.81
CA ASN A 24 11.68 5.82 22.10
C ASN A 24 10.22 5.29 22.14
N GLY A 25 9.32 5.89 22.88
CA GLY A 25 7.91 5.50 22.87
C GLY A 25 7.06 6.36 21.94
N LEU A 26 7.44 7.63 21.77
CA LEU A 26 6.73 8.58 20.90
C LEU A 26 7.16 8.42 19.44
N ASP A 27 8.40 8.03 19.19
CA ASP A 27 8.87 7.76 17.83
C ASP A 27 8.05 6.66 17.14
N ILE A 28 7.79 5.53 17.82
CA ILE A 28 6.98 4.43 17.30
C ILE A 28 5.56 4.90 16.95
N ILE A 29 4.95 5.74 17.79
CA ILE A 29 3.60 6.27 17.54
C ILE A 29 3.60 7.16 16.30
N ILE A 30 4.59 8.02 16.15
CA ILE A 30 4.71 8.92 15.00
C ILE A 30 5.02 8.13 13.73
N GLU A 31 5.94 7.16 13.80
CA GLU A 31 6.22 6.25 12.69
C GLU A 31 4.96 5.51 12.25
N TYR A 32 4.15 5.03 13.20
CA TYR A 32 2.87 4.37 12.92
C TYR A 32 1.89 5.30 12.21
N ILE A 33 1.69 6.52 12.72
CA ILE A 33 0.79 7.51 12.12
C ILE A 33 1.29 7.91 10.72
N ALA A 34 2.59 8.13 10.57
CA ALA A 34 3.19 8.47 9.27
C ALA A 34 3.01 7.34 8.25
N ALA A 35 3.21 6.08 8.65
CA ALA A 35 2.98 4.92 7.81
C ALA A 35 1.53 4.85 7.35
N PHE A 36 0.58 5.02 8.27
CA PHE A 36 -0.84 4.98 7.96
C PHE A 36 -1.26 6.11 7.01
N VAL A 37 -0.80 7.34 7.26
CA VAL A 37 -1.10 8.50 6.41
C VAL A 37 -0.51 8.32 5.01
N VAL A 38 0.75 7.95 4.90
CA VAL A 38 1.42 7.76 3.61
C VAL A 38 0.84 6.54 2.89
N GLY A 39 0.67 5.42 3.57
CA GLY A 39 0.09 4.19 2.99
C GLY A 39 -1.31 4.43 2.45
N LEU A 40 -2.21 4.97 3.26
CA LEU A 40 -3.61 5.16 2.89
C LEU A 40 -3.81 6.31 1.90
N PHE A 41 -3.29 7.51 2.21
CA PHE A 41 -3.62 8.71 1.43
C PHE A 41 -2.75 8.86 0.18
N VAL A 42 -1.49 8.49 0.24
CA VAL A 42 -0.60 8.61 -0.92
C VAL A 42 -0.65 7.36 -1.78
N PHE A 43 -0.29 6.21 -1.22
CA PHE A 43 -0.19 4.99 -2.03
C PHE A 43 -1.55 4.40 -2.37
N GLN A 44 -2.41 4.17 -1.39
CA GLN A 44 -3.65 3.45 -1.62
C GLN A 44 -4.69 4.33 -2.34
N ALA A 45 -4.96 5.51 -1.84
CA ALA A 45 -5.99 6.37 -2.40
C ALA A 45 -5.61 6.93 -3.77
N LEU A 46 -4.35 7.33 -3.96
CA LEU A 46 -3.90 7.90 -5.23
C LEU A 46 -3.87 6.84 -6.34
N PHE A 47 -3.28 5.66 -6.05
CA PHE A 47 -3.18 4.58 -7.03
C PHE A 47 -4.53 3.92 -7.33
N MET A 48 -5.45 3.87 -6.36
CA MET A 48 -6.78 3.28 -6.55
C MET A 48 -7.84 4.25 -7.07
N ARG A 49 -7.51 5.54 -7.17
CA ARG A 49 -8.45 6.58 -7.62
C ARG A 49 -9.11 6.25 -8.97
N SER A 50 -8.33 5.77 -9.93
CA SER A 50 -8.82 5.42 -11.26
C SER A 50 -9.82 4.26 -11.24
N MET A 51 -9.69 3.33 -10.30
CA MET A 51 -10.57 2.17 -10.17
C MET A 51 -11.94 2.51 -9.56
N PHE A 52 -12.04 3.63 -8.84
CA PHE A 52 -13.26 4.08 -8.16
C PHE A 52 -13.91 5.30 -8.82
N GLY A 53 -13.86 5.36 -10.16
CA GLY A 53 -14.51 6.43 -10.93
C GLY A 53 -13.90 7.82 -10.75
N GLY A 54 -12.62 7.89 -10.39
CA GLY A 54 -11.89 9.14 -10.24
C GLY A 54 -12.11 9.87 -8.91
N SER A 55 -13.00 9.38 -8.03
CA SER A 55 -13.26 9.99 -6.73
C SER A 55 -12.25 9.54 -5.67
N TYR A 56 -11.42 10.49 -5.20
CA TYR A 56 -10.43 10.25 -4.17
C TYR A 56 -11.05 9.83 -2.83
N PHE A 57 -12.11 10.51 -2.40
CA PHE A 57 -12.80 10.23 -1.12
C PHE A 57 -13.43 8.85 -1.09
N THR A 58 -14.01 8.41 -2.21
CA THR A 58 -14.58 7.07 -2.34
C THR A 58 -13.50 6.00 -2.28
N ALA A 59 -12.34 6.26 -2.89
CA ALA A 59 -11.18 5.37 -2.80
C ALA A 59 -10.71 5.22 -1.35
N VAL A 60 -10.48 6.32 -0.64
CA VAL A 60 -10.09 6.31 0.78
C VAL A 60 -11.08 5.51 1.62
N LYS A 61 -12.39 5.79 1.52
CA LYS A 61 -13.40 5.12 2.34
C LYS A 61 -13.47 3.61 2.09
N LYS A 62 -13.36 3.19 0.82
CA LYS A 62 -13.44 1.77 0.46
C LYS A 62 -12.17 0.99 0.83
N THR A 63 -11.01 1.65 0.83
CA THR A 63 -9.74 0.99 1.11
C THR A 63 -9.32 1.09 2.58
N PHE A 64 -9.95 1.99 3.36
CA PHE A 64 -9.61 2.25 4.75
C PHE A 64 -9.55 0.98 5.61
N PHE A 65 -10.58 0.15 5.57
CA PHE A 65 -10.63 -1.08 6.36
C PHE A 65 -9.52 -2.06 5.98
N SER A 66 -9.38 -2.33 4.69
CA SER A 66 -8.37 -3.28 4.20
C SER A 66 -6.95 -2.80 4.45
N GLU A 67 -6.73 -1.48 4.38
CA GLU A 67 -5.43 -0.88 4.68
C GLU A 67 -5.12 -0.93 6.17
N THR A 68 -6.07 -0.59 7.02
CA THR A 68 -5.90 -0.69 8.47
C THR A 68 -5.52 -2.10 8.91
N VAL A 69 -6.21 -3.12 8.39
CA VAL A 69 -5.89 -4.52 8.69
C VAL A 69 -4.50 -4.88 8.18
N SER A 70 -4.21 -4.61 6.91
CA SER A 70 -2.92 -4.90 6.28
C SER A 70 -1.75 -4.26 7.03
N MET A 71 -1.87 -2.97 7.33
CA MET A 71 -0.84 -2.20 8.02
C MET A 71 -0.53 -2.76 9.41
N ASN A 72 -1.54 -3.14 10.20
CA ASN A 72 -1.28 -3.74 11.51
C ASN A 72 -0.41 -5.00 11.40
N PHE A 73 -0.62 -5.83 10.37
CA PHE A 73 0.22 -7.01 10.14
C PHE A 73 1.63 -6.66 9.64
N VAL A 74 1.78 -5.60 8.84
CA VAL A 74 3.10 -5.07 8.49
C VAL A 74 3.84 -4.63 9.75
N MET A 75 3.18 -3.88 10.64
CA MET A 75 3.78 -3.38 11.88
C MET A 75 4.16 -4.50 12.85
N VAL A 76 3.36 -5.56 12.96
CA VAL A 76 3.70 -6.74 13.77
C VAL A 76 5.02 -7.38 13.30
N GLY A 77 5.32 -7.33 12.01
CA GLY A 77 6.60 -7.83 11.50
C GLY A 77 7.74 -6.82 11.64
N MET A 78 7.48 -5.53 11.38
CA MET A 78 8.52 -4.50 11.34
C MET A 78 9.00 -4.06 12.72
N ILE A 79 8.08 -3.78 13.65
CA ILE A 79 8.40 -3.20 14.97
C ILE A 79 9.39 -4.09 15.75
N PRO A 80 9.18 -5.41 15.90
CA PRO A 80 10.14 -6.24 16.64
C PRO A 80 11.54 -6.24 16.03
N VAL A 81 11.63 -6.29 14.70
CA VAL A 81 12.91 -6.28 13.98
C VAL A 81 13.62 -4.95 14.20
N MET A 82 12.92 -3.83 14.04
CA MET A 82 13.50 -2.50 14.26
C MET A 82 13.93 -2.32 15.72
N ALA A 83 13.06 -2.64 16.68
CA ALA A 83 13.35 -2.49 18.10
C ALA A 83 14.57 -3.31 18.54
N ILE A 84 14.65 -4.58 18.13
CA ILE A 84 15.76 -5.47 18.51
C ILE A 84 17.07 -5.02 17.85
N LEU A 85 17.04 -4.70 16.55
CA LEU A 85 18.26 -4.36 15.83
C LEU A 85 18.79 -2.97 16.19
N ARG A 86 17.91 -1.97 16.34
CA ARG A 86 18.33 -0.63 16.83
C ARG A 86 18.91 -0.69 18.23
N ALA A 87 18.32 -1.49 19.14
CA ALA A 87 18.86 -1.66 20.50
C ALA A 87 20.22 -2.35 20.54
N LYS A 88 20.52 -3.22 19.57
CA LYS A 88 21.78 -4.00 19.54
C LYS A 88 22.88 -3.36 18.68
N MET A 89 22.52 -2.51 17.74
CA MET A 89 23.44 -1.94 16.75
C MET A 89 23.59 -0.42 16.97
N PRO A 90 24.75 0.04 17.47
CA PRO A 90 25.01 1.48 17.61
C PRO A 90 24.87 2.20 16.25
N GLY A 91 24.16 3.34 16.22
CA GLY A 91 23.91 4.10 15.00
C GLY A 91 22.76 3.56 14.15
N GLY A 92 21.99 2.58 14.65
CA GLY A 92 20.81 2.06 13.95
C GLY A 92 19.65 3.05 13.83
N ASP A 93 19.65 4.11 14.65
CA ASP A 93 18.65 5.18 14.64
C ASP A 93 19.05 6.37 13.75
N ASP A 94 20.31 6.46 13.34
CA ASP A 94 20.82 7.58 12.56
C ASP A 94 20.49 7.40 11.06
N PRO A 95 19.58 8.23 10.48
CA PRO A 95 19.21 8.14 9.06
C PRO A 95 20.37 8.42 8.10
N ALA A 96 21.44 9.09 8.54
CA ALA A 96 22.63 9.32 7.74
C ALA A 96 23.52 8.09 7.65
N GLY A 97 23.35 7.14 8.59
CA GLY A 97 24.14 5.91 8.67
C GLY A 97 23.61 4.79 7.77
N LEU A 98 24.50 4.03 7.16
CA LEU A 98 24.13 2.85 6.34
C LEU A 98 23.40 1.78 7.17
N MET A 99 23.66 1.73 8.48
CA MET A 99 23.04 0.79 9.41
C MET A 99 21.54 0.99 9.52
N PHE A 100 21.05 2.24 9.57
CA PHE A 100 19.63 2.58 9.56
C PHE A 100 18.91 1.99 8.34
N TRP A 101 19.48 2.16 7.16
CA TRP A 101 18.90 1.65 5.91
C TRP A 101 18.91 0.13 5.83
N GLY A 102 19.95 -0.51 6.36
CA GLY A 102 20.02 -1.97 6.48
C GLY A 102 18.93 -2.53 7.39
N ILE A 103 18.76 -1.95 8.57
CA ILE A 103 17.72 -2.32 9.53
C ILE A 103 16.33 -2.10 8.95
N SER A 104 16.08 -0.92 8.33
CA SER A 104 14.80 -0.59 7.72
C SER A 104 14.44 -1.53 6.58
N SER A 105 15.41 -1.92 5.76
CA SER A 105 15.21 -2.90 4.68
C SER A 105 14.82 -4.28 5.23
N LEU A 106 15.54 -4.74 6.26
CA LEU A 106 15.26 -6.04 6.88
C LEU A 106 13.89 -6.05 7.57
N ALA A 107 13.55 -4.96 8.26
CA ALA A 107 12.24 -4.78 8.87
C ALA A 107 11.12 -4.78 7.80
N THR A 108 11.33 -4.11 6.67
CA THR A 108 10.37 -4.09 5.56
C THR A 108 10.13 -5.49 4.99
N ILE A 109 11.17 -6.30 4.85
CA ILE A 109 11.03 -7.70 4.43
C ILE A 109 10.21 -8.49 5.45
N ALA A 110 10.52 -8.36 6.73
CA ALA A 110 9.77 -9.04 7.80
C ALA A 110 8.30 -8.61 7.82
N GLY A 111 8.02 -7.31 7.69
CA GLY A 111 6.67 -6.78 7.58
C GLY A 111 5.92 -7.29 6.35
N GLY A 112 6.60 -7.38 5.22
CA GLY A 112 6.05 -7.96 4.00
C GLY A 112 5.67 -9.44 4.15
N LEU A 113 6.54 -10.22 4.79
CA LEU A 113 6.29 -11.64 5.04
C LEU A 113 5.10 -11.87 5.98
N THR A 114 4.97 -11.07 7.05
CA THR A 114 3.84 -11.17 7.99
C THR A 114 2.53 -10.67 7.39
N ALA A 115 2.57 -9.64 6.57
CA ALA A 115 1.39 -9.10 5.90
C ALA A 115 0.94 -9.93 4.69
N TYR A 116 1.82 -10.72 4.09
CA TYR A 116 1.53 -11.47 2.87
C TYR A 116 0.30 -12.39 2.97
N PRO A 117 0.17 -13.26 3.99
CA PRO A 117 -0.99 -14.15 4.10
C PRO A 117 -2.30 -13.38 4.29
N VAL A 118 -2.26 -12.29 5.05
CA VAL A 118 -3.44 -11.45 5.30
C VAL A 118 -3.84 -10.67 4.05
N ASN A 119 -2.88 -10.10 3.33
CA ASN A 119 -3.16 -9.43 2.08
C ASN A 119 -3.71 -10.40 1.02
N SER A 120 -3.18 -11.62 0.95
CA SER A 120 -3.70 -12.66 0.06
C SER A 120 -5.14 -13.03 0.39
N TRP A 121 -5.46 -13.14 1.68
CA TRP A 121 -6.82 -13.37 2.15
C TRP A 121 -7.75 -12.19 1.84
N LEU A 122 -7.34 -10.95 2.09
CA LEU A 122 -8.11 -9.75 1.78
C LEU A 122 -8.44 -9.64 0.29
N VAL A 123 -7.49 -9.98 -0.58
CA VAL A 123 -7.71 -10.01 -2.03
C VAL A 123 -8.67 -11.16 -2.41
N GLY A 124 -8.48 -12.34 -1.86
CA GLY A 124 -9.34 -13.50 -2.11
C GLY A 124 -10.78 -13.29 -1.62
N SER A 125 -10.97 -12.51 -0.57
CA SER A 125 -12.30 -12.15 -0.03
C SER A 125 -12.97 -10.97 -0.75
N GLY A 126 -12.31 -10.39 -1.76
CA GLY A 126 -12.84 -9.22 -2.49
C GLY A 126 -12.82 -7.90 -1.71
N LEU A 127 -12.25 -7.91 -0.50
CA LEU A 127 -12.12 -6.71 0.34
C LEU A 127 -10.98 -5.79 -0.11
N LYS A 128 -10.03 -6.32 -0.88
CA LYS A 128 -8.91 -5.59 -1.45
C LYS A 128 -8.73 -5.98 -2.92
N HIS A 129 -8.52 -4.99 -3.78
CA HIS A 129 -8.26 -5.25 -5.19
C HIS A 129 -6.78 -5.60 -5.40
N GLY A 130 -6.52 -6.79 -5.94
CA GLY A 130 -5.18 -7.17 -6.41
C GLY A 130 -4.86 -6.47 -7.73
N MET A 131 -3.57 -6.26 -8.02
CA MET A 131 -3.14 -5.70 -9.31
C MET A 131 -3.61 -6.53 -10.52
N MET A 132 -3.81 -7.84 -10.33
CA MET A 132 -4.31 -8.76 -11.36
C MET A 132 -5.82 -8.72 -11.54
N SER A 133 -6.58 -8.22 -10.55
CA SER A 133 -8.04 -8.15 -10.63
C SER A 133 -8.53 -7.03 -11.57
N ALA A 134 -7.67 -6.09 -11.93
CA ALA A 134 -7.97 -5.07 -12.94
C ALA A 134 -8.14 -5.67 -14.35
N SER A 135 -7.54 -6.85 -14.60
CA SER A 135 -7.64 -7.54 -15.89
C SER A 135 -8.94 -8.35 -16.06
N THR A 136 -9.69 -8.59 -14.99
CA THR A 136 -10.98 -9.31 -15.02
C THR A 136 -12.18 -8.38 -14.79
N ALA A 137 -11.96 -7.09 -14.59
CA ALA A 137 -13.03 -6.12 -14.74
C ALA A 137 -13.49 -6.19 -16.20
N LYS A 138 -14.75 -6.66 -16.41
CA LYS A 138 -15.41 -6.58 -17.72
C LYS A 138 -15.07 -5.23 -18.34
N PRO A 139 -14.76 -5.16 -19.65
CA PRO A 139 -14.66 -3.88 -20.32
C PRO A 139 -15.95 -3.12 -19.97
N VAL A 140 -15.81 -1.98 -19.32
CA VAL A 140 -16.88 -1.01 -19.27
C VAL A 140 -17.10 -0.71 -20.76
N GLU A 141 -18.23 -1.13 -21.29
CA GLU A 141 -18.73 -0.61 -22.55
C GLU A 141 -18.84 0.89 -22.34
N VAL A 142 -17.78 1.60 -22.67
CA VAL A 142 -17.84 3.02 -22.93
C VAL A 142 -18.62 3.11 -24.22
N GLY A 143 -19.94 3.14 -24.09
CA GLY A 143 -20.81 3.59 -25.15
C GLY A 143 -20.37 5.00 -25.49
N MET A 144 -19.53 5.14 -26.50
CA MET A 144 -19.24 6.44 -27.10
C MET A 144 -20.54 6.88 -27.75
N PRO A 145 -21.21 7.93 -27.28
CA PRO A 145 -22.37 8.45 -27.95
C PRO A 145 -21.88 9.02 -29.30
N GLY A 146 -22.17 8.35 -30.38
CA GLY A 146 -21.85 8.82 -31.74
C GLY A 146 -21.31 7.78 -32.72
N MET A 147 -21.20 6.49 -32.38
CA MET A 147 -20.78 5.45 -33.33
C MET A 147 -21.89 4.52 -33.79
N GLU A 148 -23.14 4.93 -33.66
CA GLU A 148 -24.26 4.29 -34.35
C GLU A 148 -24.26 4.76 -35.80
N GLY A 149 -23.72 3.93 -36.70
CA GLY A 149 -23.85 4.19 -38.14
C GLY A 149 -22.61 3.92 -38.99
N MET A 150 -21.63 3.15 -38.55
CA MET A 150 -20.59 2.69 -39.47
C MET A 150 -20.98 1.36 -40.12
N PRO A 151 -21.28 1.35 -41.46
CA PRO A 151 -21.53 0.11 -42.20
C PRO A 151 -20.20 -0.65 -42.30
N GLY A 152 -20.07 -1.78 -41.63
CA GLY A 152 -18.91 -2.65 -41.69
C GLY A 152 -18.61 -3.45 -40.42
N MET A 153 -19.34 -3.27 -39.32
CA MET A 153 -19.08 -4.00 -38.08
C MET A 153 -19.89 -5.28 -37.87
N ASP A 154 -20.84 -5.54 -38.78
CA ASP A 154 -21.74 -6.72 -38.66
C ASP A 154 -21.09 -8.03 -39.12
N MET A 155 -19.86 -8.00 -39.69
CA MET A 155 -19.21 -9.19 -40.23
C MET A 155 -18.37 -9.98 -39.22
N LEU A 156 -18.22 -9.51 -37.98
CA LEU A 156 -17.39 -10.20 -36.99
C LEU A 156 -18.17 -11.07 -35.99
N HIS A 157 -19.51 -11.08 -36.06
CA HIS A 157 -20.32 -11.88 -35.16
C HIS A 157 -20.84 -13.21 -35.75
N GLU A 158 -20.57 -13.48 -37.05
CA GLU A 158 -21.14 -14.66 -37.72
C GLU A 158 -20.21 -15.87 -37.85
N GLU A 159 -18.98 -15.79 -37.32
CA GLU A 159 -18.00 -16.92 -37.44
C GLU A 159 -17.78 -17.70 -36.13
N LYS A 160 -18.76 -17.70 -35.21
CA LYS A 160 -18.77 -18.61 -34.04
C LYS A 160 -20.14 -19.23 -33.80
N LYS A 161 -20.56 -20.08 -34.73
CA LYS A 161 -21.52 -21.14 -34.45
C LYS A 161 -20.93 -22.49 -34.85
#